data_de27be0ed79e4cd64072af15bfb77292
#
_entry.id   de27be0ed79e4cd64072af15bfb77292
#
_cell.length_a   1.000
_cell.length_b   1.000
_cell.length_c   1.000
_cell.angle_alpha   90.00
_cell.angle_beta   90.00
_cell.angle_gamma   90.00
#
_symmetry.space_group_name_H-M   'P 1'
#
loop_
_entity.id
_entity.type
_entity.pdbx_description
1 polymer ?
#
loop_
_entity_poly.entity_id
_entity_poly.type
_entity_poly.pdbx_seq_one_letter_code
_entity_poly.pdbx_strand_id
1 'polypeptide(L)'
;MRRAPQIAARRVPRALDRIVRMRPAPAWLIVLLLGDAAALGDFATGTRLWFGPVYLFVMCLATWARGWHAGQAVGIACMGLTFALNGPSLYPYGGSEFAWNLAMRFIAVWVVIAVIAGMRGAYLREWWLARTDILTGALNRQAFFELGNALAGCDSWRLLAYADLDGLKAINDGRGHAAGDACLAAYAGRVRGIIRRDDLFARVGGDEFLIFMVVKDEDSARAVAARLHGAMNRIPVASGGHLRCSVGALVVPPGRASIDGLVRSADSLMYRAKTRGACLEFATACEIETSGPASGARQAPRPAALALQAPRGGLAERRAVAEAPRG
;
A
#
# COMPACT_ATOMS: atom_id res chain seq x y z
N MET A 1 -19.87 11.68 -26.42
CA MET A 1 -19.02 11.21 -25.32
C MET A 1 -19.28 9.73 -25.10
N ARG A 2 -18.35 8.88 -25.56
CA ARG A 2 -18.42 7.42 -25.37
C ARG A 2 -17.96 7.11 -23.94
N ARG A 3 -18.80 6.43 -23.15
CA ARG A 3 -18.43 5.92 -21.82
C ARG A 3 -17.24 4.99 -21.99
N ALA A 4 -16.14 5.28 -21.32
CA ALA A 4 -15.03 4.33 -21.21
C ALA A 4 -15.57 3.03 -20.57
N PRO A 5 -15.21 1.84 -21.08
CA PRO A 5 -15.61 0.60 -20.45
C PRO A 5 -15.01 0.56 -19.06
N GLN A 6 -15.84 0.38 -18.03
CA GLN A 6 -15.38 -0.02 -16.70
C GLN A 6 -14.75 -1.40 -16.85
N ILE A 7 -13.44 -1.42 -17.04
CA ILE A 7 -12.65 -2.65 -16.93
C ILE A 7 -12.79 -3.07 -15.47
N ALA A 8 -13.66 -4.03 -15.21
CA ALA A 8 -13.77 -4.68 -13.92
C ALA A 8 -12.35 -5.13 -13.53
N ALA A 9 -11.77 -4.48 -12.53
CA ALA A 9 -10.46 -4.83 -12.01
C ALA A 9 -10.50 -6.32 -11.66
N ARG A 10 -9.88 -7.16 -12.51
CA ARG A 10 -9.75 -8.60 -12.25
C ARG A 10 -9.02 -8.74 -10.93
N ARG A 11 -9.77 -9.12 -9.89
CA ARG A 11 -9.19 -9.34 -8.56
C ARG A 11 -8.14 -10.43 -8.69
N VAL A 12 -6.88 -10.07 -8.54
CA VAL A 12 -5.80 -11.05 -8.42
C VAL A 12 -6.16 -12.02 -7.29
N PRO A 13 -6.04 -13.32 -7.50
CA PRO A 13 -6.34 -14.32 -6.48
C PRO A 13 -5.61 -13.99 -5.17
N ARG A 14 -6.32 -14.05 -4.04
CA ARG A 14 -5.76 -13.74 -2.71
C ARG A 14 -4.44 -14.47 -2.40
N ALA A 15 -4.27 -15.66 -2.99
CA ALA A 15 -3.05 -16.45 -2.86
C ALA A 15 -1.83 -15.73 -3.49
N LEU A 16 -1.96 -15.21 -4.71
CA LEU A 16 -0.88 -14.50 -5.42
C LEU A 16 -0.51 -13.19 -4.71
N ASP A 17 -1.48 -12.48 -4.13
CA ASP A 17 -1.23 -11.28 -3.32
C ASP A 17 -0.45 -11.63 -2.04
N ARG A 18 -0.79 -12.73 -1.36
CA ARG A 18 -0.05 -13.20 -0.19
C ARG A 18 1.39 -13.56 -0.51
N ILE A 19 1.64 -14.25 -1.62
CA ILE A 19 2.97 -14.68 -2.04
C ILE A 19 3.88 -13.47 -2.31
N VAL A 20 3.39 -12.48 -3.05
CA VAL A 20 4.16 -11.26 -3.39
C VAL A 20 4.58 -10.47 -2.15
N ARG A 21 3.75 -10.50 -1.08
CA ARG A 21 3.98 -9.76 0.18
C ARG A 21 4.66 -10.58 1.26
N MET A 22 4.90 -11.86 1.02
CA MET A 22 5.52 -12.76 1.98
C MET A 22 6.94 -12.30 2.33
N ARG A 23 7.32 -12.46 3.61
CA ARG A 23 8.72 -12.23 4.04
C ARG A 23 9.68 -13.09 3.22
N PRO A 24 10.95 -12.64 3.06
CA PRO A 24 11.90 -13.37 2.23
C PRO A 24 12.09 -14.84 2.64
N ALA A 25 12.28 -15.09 3.94
CA ALA A 25 12.58 -16.43 4.44
C ALA A 25 11.51 -17.48 4.12
N PRO A 26 10.21 -17.27 4.47
CA PRO A 26 9.17 -18.25 4.11
C PRO A 26 8.96 -18.38 2.59
N ALA A 27 9.16 -17.30 1.80
CA ALA A 27 9.05 -17.39 0.35
C ALA A 27 10.13 -18.31 -0.24
N TRP A 28 11.38 -18.16 0.19
CA TRP A 28 12.48 -19.04 -0.21
C TRP A 28 12.29 -20.47 0.28
N LEU A 29 11.80 -20.66 1.50
CA LEU A 29 11.50 -22.00 2.02
C LEU A 29 10.51 -22.75 1.13
N ILE A 30 9.44 -22.11 0.71
CA ILE A 30 8.44 -22.71 -0.20
C ILE A 30 9.08 -23.06 -1.55
N VAL A 31 9.84 -22.15 -2.15
CA VAL A 31 10.53 -22.37 -3.43
C VAL A 31 11.50 -23.54 -3.35
N LEU A 32 12.30 -23.62 -2.29
CA LEU A 32 13.26 -24.70 -2.06
C LEU A 32 12.54 -26.05 -1.86
N LEU A 33 11.55 -26.12 -0.98
CA LEU A 33 10.80 -27.36 -0.72
C LEU A 33 10.12 -27.90 -1.99
N LEU A 34 9.54 -27.01 -2.81
CA LEU A 34 8.93 -27.43 -4.08
C LEU A 34 9.98 -27.84 -5.11
N GLY A 35 11.13 -27.15 -5.14
CA GLY A 35 12.25 -27.52 -6.00
C GLY A 35 12.85 -28.88 -5.64
N ASP A 36 13.07 -29.13 -4.34
CA ASP A 36 13.60 -30.41 -3.83
C ASP A 36 12.58 -31.55 -4.09
N ALA A 37 11.29 -31.32 -3.86
CA ALA A 37 10.26 -32.30 -4.17
C ALA A 37 10.20 -32.63 -5.67
N ALA A 38 10.35 -31.63 -6.54
CA ALA A 38 10.44 -31.84 -7.97
C ALA A 38 11.69 -32.65 -8.35
N ALA A 39 12.84 -32.33 -7.76
CA ALA A 39 14.09 -33.05 -8.00
C ALA A 39 14.04 -34.51 -7.54
N LEU A 40 13.48 -34.77 -6.37
CA LEU A 40 13.27 -36.15 -5.86
C LEU A 40 12.33 -36.95 -6.76
N GLY A 41 11.24 -36.32 -7.21
CA GLY A 41 10.31 -36.95 -8.16
C GLY A 41 10.96 -37.27 -9.52
N ASP A 42 11.73 -36.32 -10.05
CA ASP A 42 12.46 -36.49 -11.32
C ASP A 42 13.52 -37.60 -11.19
N PHE A 43 14.27 -37.62 -10.11
CA PHE A 43 15.24 -38.68 -9.82
C PHE A 43 14.58 -40.06 -9.66
N ALA A 44 13.48 -40.15 -8.90
CA ALA A 44 12.81 -41.39 -8.61
C ALA A 44 12.11 -42.01 -9.86
N THR A 45 11.65 -41.17 -10.77
CA THR A 45 10.96 -41.62 -11.99
C THR A 45 11.90 -41.75 -13.20
N GLY A 46 13.07 -41.14 -13.15
CA GLY A 46 14.01 -41.05 -14.25
C GLY A 46 13.36 -40.44 -15.49
N THR A 47 13.62 -41.01 -16.65
CA THR A 47 13.06 -40.51 -17.93
C THR A 47 11.58 -40.87 -18.20
N ARG A 48 10.93 -41.60 -17.27
CA ARG A 48 9.52 -42.02 -17.44
C ARG A 48 8.51 -40.90 -17.35
N LEU A 49 8.76 -39.91 -16.47
CA LEU A 49 7.92 -38.75 -16.31
C LEU A 49 8.70 -37.46 -16.59
N TRP A 50 8.07 -36.53 -17.28
CA TRP A 50 8.67 -35.24 -17.60
C TRP A 50 8.34 -34.20 -16.55
N PHE A 51 9.32 -33.81 -15.73
CA PHE A 51 9.19 -32.82 -14.65
C PHE A 51 9.37 -31.35 -15.11
N GLY A 52 9.63 -31.12 -16.40
CA GLY A 52 9.79 -29.75 -16.94
C GLY A 52 8.72 -28.74 -16.51
N PRO A 53 7.41 -29.08 -16.58
CA PRO A 53 6.34 -28.18 -16.12
C PRO A 53 6.40 -27.87 -14.62
N VAL A 54 6.85 -28.81 -13.78
CA VAL A 54 6.97 -28.62 -12.32
C VAL A 54 8.12 -27.64 -12.03
N TYR A 55 9.27 -27.82 -12.65
CA TYR A 55 10.38 -26.87 -12.55
C TYR A 55 9.99 -25.48 -13.06
N LEU A 56 9.27 -25.40 -14.17
CA LEU A 56 8.76 -24.12 -14.69
C LEU A 56 7.85 -23.43 -13.68
N PHE A 57 6.98 -24.18 -13.00
CA PHE A 57 6.12 -23.64 -11.95
C PHE A 57 6.95 -23.08 -10.79
N VAL A 58 8.00 -23.77 -10.33
CA VAL A 58 8.91 -23.31 -9.27
C VAL A 58 9.60 -22.02 -9.68
N MET A 59 10.06 -21.90 -10.93
CA MET A 59 10.67 -20.67 -11.46
C MET A 59 9.66 -19.52 -11.51
N CYS A 60 8.44 -19.75 -11.97
CA CYS A 60 7.36 -18.76 -11.98
C CYS A 60 7.03 -18.29 -10.56
N LEU A 61 6.96 -19.20 -9.59
CA LEU A 61 6.70 -18.90 -8.20
C LEU A 61 7.82 -18.04 -7.59
N ALA A 62 9.08 -18.38 -7.82
CA ALA A 62 10.23 -17.60 -7.37
C ALA A 62 10.23 -16.20 -8.00
N THR A 63 9.91 -16.09 -9.29
CA THR A 63 9.81 -14.82 -10.01
C THR A 63 8.70 -13.95 -9.43
N TRP A 64 7.53 -14.54 -9.19
CA TRP A 64 6.38 -13.81 -8.62
C TRP A 64 6.65 -13.35 -7.19
N ALA A 65 7.23 -14.21 -6.36
CA ALA A 65 7.53 -13.91 -4.96
C ALA A 65 8.65 -12.87 -4.80
N ARG A 66 9.74 -12.99 -5.56
CA ARG A 66 10.99 -12.26 -5.32
C ARG A 66 11.50 -11.42 -6.50
N GLY A 67 10.86 -11.53 -7.66
CA GLY A 67 11.18 -10.75 -8.85
C GLY A 67 12.18 -11.39 -9.79
N TRP A 68 12.62 -10.62 -10.78
CA TRP A 68 13.42 -11.04 -11.91
C TRP A 68 14.68 -11.86 -11.53
N HIS A 69 15.53 -11.32 -10.66
CA HIS A 69 16.80 -11.97 -10.30
C HIS A 69 16.61 -13.31 -9.61
N ALA A 70 15.58 -13.43 -8.75
CA ALA A 70 15.25 -14.70 -8.09
C ALA A 70 14.77 -15.75 -9.10
N GLY A 71 13.93 -15.33 -10.06
CA GLY A 71 13.49 -16.20 -11.15
C GLY A 71 14.66 -16.72 -11.99
N GLN A 72 15.60 -15.86 -12.35
CA GLN A 72 16.79 -16.24 -13.10
C GLN A 72 17.67 -17.23 -12.34
N ALA A 73 17.97 -16.95 -11.07
CA ALA A 73 18.78 -17.83 -10.25
C ALA A 73 18.17 -19.23 -10.11
N VAL A 74 16.87 -19.29 -9.79
CA VAL A 74 16.13 -20.57 -9.70
C VAL A 74 16.03 -21.23 -11.06
N GLY A 75 15.84 -20.48 -12.14
CA GLY A 75 15.81 -20.99 -13.51
C GLY A 75 17.10 -21.68 -13.91
N ILE A 76 18.23 -21.04 -13.69
CA ILE A 76 19.56 -21.63 -13.95
C ILE A 76 19.78 -22.87 -13.08
N ALA A 77 19.44 -22.82 -11.79
CA ALA A 77 19.58 -23.96 -10.88
C ALA A 77 18.72 -25.14 -11.32
N CYS A 78 17.46 -24.94 -11.66
CA CYS A 78 16.56 -26.01 -12.14
C CYS A 78 17.03 -26.59 -13.48
N MET A 79 17.51 -25.77 -14.41
CA MET A 79 18.05 -26.25 -15.67
C MET A 79 19.33 -27.08 -15.47
N GLY A 80 20.25 -26.61 -14.62
CA GLY A 80 21.45 -27.35 -14.26
C GLY A 80 21.15 -28.68 -13.58
N LEU A 81 20.17 -28.68 -12.66
CA LEU A 81 19.70 -29.88 -11.96
C LEU A 81 19.07 -30.90 -12.94
N THR A 82 18.18 -30.44 -13.81
CA THR A 82 17.58 -31.30 -14.85
C THR A 82 18.66 -31.91 -15.74
N PHE A 83 19.68 -31.12 -16.12
CA PHE A 83 20.79 -31.62 -16.92
C PHE A 83 21.65 -32.64 -16.13
N ALA A 84 21.91 -32.40 -14.85
CA ALA A 84 22.69 -33.30 -13.99
C ALA A 84 21.98 -34.65 -13.74
N LEU A 85 20.64 -34.62 -13.55
CA LEU A 85 19.86 -35.82 -13.25
C LEU A 85 19.57 -36.67 -14.53
N ASN A 86 19.26 -36.02 -15.65
CA ASN A 86 18.80 -36.70 -16.85
C ASN A 86 19.86 -36.79 -17.97
N GLY A 87 20.94 -35.97 -17.85
CA GLY A 87 22.11 -36.01 -18.71
C GLY A 87 21.83 -36.15 -20.23
N PRO A 88 22.62 -36.98 -20.93
CA PRO A 88 22.48 -37.16 -22.38
C PRO A 88 21.11 -37.75 -22.85
N SER A 89 20.38 -38.42 -21.93
CA SER A 89 19.07 -38.99 -22.27
C SER A 89 18.00 -37.95 -22.58
N LEU A 90 18.17 -36.74 -22.04
CA LEU A 90 17.31 -35.59 -22.32
C LEU A 90 17.58 -34.95 -23.69
N TYR A 91 18.79 -35.18 -24.22
CA TYR A 91 19.30 -34.64 -25.47
C TYR A 91 19.99 -35.76 -26.28
N PRO A 92 19.21 -36.65 -26.94
CA PRO A 92 19.76 -37.76 -27.68
C PRO A 92 20.53 -37.35 -28.94
N TYR A 93 20.55 -36.06 -29.23
CA TYR A 93 21.19 -35.48 -30.41
C TYR A 93 22.59 -34.93 -30.09
N GLY A 94 23.51 -35.05 -30.99
CA GLY A 94 24.88 -34.48 -30.85
C GLY A 94 25.07 -33.19 -31.63
N GLY A 95 26.20 -32.53 -31.39
CA GLY A 95 26.65 -31.39 -32.20
C GLY A 95 25.78 -30.14 -32.14
N SER A 96 25.44 -29.58 -33.30
CA SER A 96 24.69 -28.32 -33.44
C SER A 96 23.24 -28.41 -32.94
N GLU A 97 22.61 -29.59 -33.03
CA GLU A 97 21.25 -29.84 -32.57
C GLU A 97 21.12 -29.77 -31.07
N PHE A 98 22.13 -30.26 -30.33
CA PHE A 98 22.21 -30.12 -28.87
C PHE A 98 22.26 -28.66 -28.47
N ALA A 99 23.17 -27.89 -29.10
CA ALA A 99 23.33 -26.45 -28.80
C ALA A 99 22.04 -25.69 -29.09
N TRP A 100 21.38 -25.96 -30.20
CA TRP A 100 20.10 -25.36 -30.60
C TRP A 100 19.00 -25.64 -29.56
N ASN A 101 18.77 -26.90 -29.20
CA ASN A 101 17.73 -27.32 -28.27
C ASN A 101 17.97 -26.71 -26.87
N LEU A 102 19.24 -26.66 -26.42
CA LEU A 102 19.61 -26.05 -25.16
C LEU A 102 19.33 -24.55 -25.19
N ALA A 103 19.73 -23.84 -26.26
CA ALA A 103 19.47 -22.41 -26.43
C ALA A 103 17.96 -22.11 -26.44
N MET A 104 17.15 -22.91 -27.15
CA MET A 104 15.71 -22.72 -27.18
C MET A 104 15.05 -22.91 -25.81
N ARG A 105 15.53 -23.83 -24.98
CA ARG A 105 15.06 -23.98 -23.60
C ARG A 105 15.41 -22.78 -22.73
N PHE A 106 16.65 -22.28 -22.83
CA PHE A 106 17.05 -21.06 -22.13
C PHE A 106 16.19 -19.88 -22.55
N ILE A 107 15.98 -19.67 -23.84
CA ILE A 107 15.14 -18.59 -24.36
C ILE A 107 13.70 -18.73 -23.84
N ALA A 108 13.12 -19.93 -23.90
CA ALA A 108 11.76 -20.15 -23.42
C ALA A 108 11.60 -19.84 -21.93
N VAL A 109 12.51 -20.35 -21.10
CA VAL A 109 12.55 -20.06 -19.65
C VAL A 109 12.73 -18.56 -19.40
N TRP A 110 13.66 -17.93 -20.10
CA TRP A 110 13.93 -16.51 -19.98
C TRP A 110 12.71 -15.64 -20.34
N VAL A 111 12.02 -15.98 -21.43
CA VAL A 111 10.79 -15.28 -21.87
C VAL A 111 9.69 -15.42 -20.82
N VAL A 112 9.48 -16.63 -20.28
CA VAL A 112 8.45 -16.84 -19.24
C VAL A 112 8.78 -16.03 -17.97
N ILE A 113 10.04 -16.05 -17.53
CA ILE A 113 10.48 -15.25 -16.38
C ILE A 113 10.30 -13.74 -16.64
N ALA A 114 10.60 -13.28 -17.87
CA ALA A 114 10.42 -11.89 -18.26
C ALA A 114 8.94 -11.47 -18.20
N VAL A 115 8.05 -12.28 -18.72
CA VAL A 115 6.60 -12.04 -18.71
C VAL A 115 6.08 -11.99 -17.25
N ILE A 116 6.42 -12.99 -16.44
CA ILE A 116 5.97 -13.05 -15.03
C ILE A 116 6.53 -11.86 -14.22
N ALA A 117 7.79 -11.50 -14.43
CA ALA A 117 8.39 -10.34 -13.77
C ALA A 117 7.73 -9.01 -14.21
N GLY A 118 7.41 -8.87 -15.49
CA GLY A 118 6.66 -7.74 -16.04
C GLY A 118 5.25 -7.63 -15.43
N MET A 119 4.52 -8.75 -15.39
CA MET A 119 3.19 -8.83 -14.76
C MET A 119 3.26 -8.47 -13.25
N ARG A 120 4.26 -9.00 -12.53
CA ARG A 120 4.50 -8.64 -11.13
C ARG A 120 4.77 -7.15 -10.96
N GLY A 121 5.60 -6.58 -11.81
CA GLY A 121 5.92 -5.14 -11.80
C GLY A 121 4.68 -4.27 -12.05
N ALA A 122 3.85 -4.64 -13.01
CA ALA A 122 2.58 -3.97 -13.30
C ALA A 122 1.61 -4.07 -12.11
N TYR A 123 1.47 -5.27 -11.54
CA TYR A 123 0.64 -5.51 -10.36
C TYR A 123 1.07 -4.67 -9.15
N LEU A 124 2.37 -4.61 -8.85
CA LEU A 124 2.88 -3.81 -7.73
C LEU A 124 2.69 -2.31 -7.97
N ARG A 125 2.87 -1.81 -9.20
CA ARG A 125 2.60 -0.41 -9.53
C ARG A 125 1.13 -0.06 -9.34
N GLU A 126 0.21 -0.87 -9.88
CA GLU A 126 -1.23 -0.68 -9.71
C GLU A 126 -1.64 -0.72 -8.22
N TRP A 127 -1.05 -1.66 -7.47
CA TRP A 127 -1.27 -1.79 -6.04
C TRP A 127 -0.86 -0.51 -5.27
N TRP A 128 0.30 0.06 -5.60
CA TRP A 128 0.79 1.30 -4.98
C TRP A 128 -0.06 2.50 -5.39
N LEU A 129 -0.39 2.64 -6.67
CA LEU A 129 -1.23 3.73 -7.18
C LEU A 129 -2.63 3.73 -6.53
N ALA A 130 -3.21 2.56 -6.30
CA ALA A 130 -4.50 2.43 -5.65
C ALA A 130 -4.45 2.73 -4.14
N ARG A 131 -3.27 2.80 -3.51
CA ARG A 131 -3.10 2.90 -2.05
C ARG A 131 -2.35 4.12 -1.57
N THR A 132 -1.83 4.93 -2.46
CA THR A 132 -1.08 6.13 -2.10
C THR A 132 -1.80 7.39 -2.58
N ASP A 133 -1.69 8.46 -1.82
CA ASP A 133 -2.05 9.80 -2.25
C ASP A 133 -0.99 10.32 -3.23
N ILE A 134 -1.41 10.72 -4.41
CA ILE A 134 -0.52 11.10 -5.52
C ILE A 134 0.33 12.33 -5.19
N LEU A 135 -0.24 13.28 -4.46
CA LEU A 135 0.43 14.53 -4.13
C LEU A 135 1.52 14.34 -3.08
N THR A 136 1.19 13.63 -2.00
CA THR A 136 2.07 13.48 -0.84
C THR A 136 2.84 12.17 -0.84
N GLY A 137 2.36 11.17 -1.63
CA GLY A 137 2.82 9.79 -1.64
C GLY A 137 2.57 9.07 -0.29
N ALA A 138 1.90 9.68 0.69
CA ALA A 138 1.42 9.00 1.88
C ALA A 138 0.41 7.92 1.50
N LEU A 139 0.11 6.98 2.40
CA LEU A 139 -1.02 6.07 2.17
C LEU A 139 -2.31 6.88 2.03
N ASN A 140 -3.24 6.40 1.22
CA ASN A 140 -4.58 6.96 1.22
C ASN A 140 -5.41 6.39 2.39
N ARG A 141 -6.59 6.96 2.63
CA ARG A 141 -7.51 6.55 3.70
C ARG A 141 -7.79 5.05 3.69
N GLN A 142 -8.12 4.48 2.53
CA GLN A 142 -8.46 3.06 2.42
C GLN A 142 -7.28 2.17 2.84
N ALA A 143 -6.09 2.45 2.33
CA ALA A 143 -4.89 1.68 2.66
C ALA A 143 -4.53 1.77 4.15
N PHE A 144 -4.72 2.94 4.77
CA PHE A 144 -4.50 3.11 6.20
C PHE A 144 -5.38 2.17 7.02
N PHE A 145 -6.68 2.12 6.76
CA PHE A 145 -7.60 1.25 7.50
C PHE A 145 -7.34 -0.24 7.23
N GLU A 146 -7.01 -0.62 5.98
CA GLU A 146 -6.66 -2.00 5.65
C GLU A 146 -5.41 -2.49 6.42
N LEU A 147 -4.35 -1.68 6.46
CA LEU A 147 -3.09 -2.03 7.13
C LEU A 147 -3.16 -1.80 8.64
N GLY A 148 -3.85 -0.75 9.07
CA GLY A 148 -4.02 -0.37 10.46
C GLY A 148 -4.76 -1.42 11.28
N ASN A 149 -5.71 -2.16 10.69
CA ASN A 149 -6.39 -3.27 11.36
C ASN A 149 -5.42 -4.36 11.83
N ALA A 150 -4.40 -4.67 11.03
CA ALA A 150 -3.39 -5.65 11.42
C ALA A 150 -2.53 -5.13 12.60
N LEU A 151 -2.17 -3.85 12.56
CA LEU A 151 -1.39 -3.20 13.60
C LEU A 151 -2.22 -3.00 14.89
N ALA A 152 -3.50 -2.67 14.76
CA ALA A 152 -4.41 -2.52 15.90
C ALA A 152 -4.67 -3.82 16.67
N GLY A 153 -4.47 -4.96 16.02
CA GLY A 153 -4.60 -6.28 16.62
C GLY A 153 -3.34 -6.85 17.27
N CYS A 154 -2.20 -6.15 17.23
CA CYS A 154 -0.96 -6.68 17.80
C CYS A 154 -0.83 -6.42 19.30
N ASP A 155 -0.15 -7.33 19.98
CA ASP A 155 0.08 -7.27 21.42
C ASP A 155 1.35 -6.46 21.76
N SER A 156 1.30 -5.17 21.44
CA SER A 156 2.39 -4.23 21.65
C SER A 156 1.86 -2.84 21.95
N TRP A 157 2.65 -2.00 22.60
CA TRP A 157 2.35 -0.58 22.73
C TRP A 157 2.34 0.10 21.36
N ARG A 158 1.39 0.98 21.12
CA ARG A 158 1.19 1.69 19.84
C ARG A 158 0.92 3.15 20.08
N LEU A 159 1.29 3.98 19.13
CA LEU A 159 0.97 5.40 19.10
C LEU A 159 0.19 5.68 17.81
N LEU A 160 -1.00 6.24 17.94
CA LEU A 160 -1.78 6.79 16.84
C LEU A 160 -1.82 8.31 16.97
N ALA A 161 -1.30 9.02 15.97
CA ALA A 161 -1.38 10.47 15.90
C ALA A 161 -2.33 10.88 14.76
N TYR A 162 -3.30 11.71 15.07
CA TYR A 162 -4.15 12.41 14.09
C TYR A 162 -3.68 13.87 14.01
N ALA A 163 -3.38 14.33 12.81
CA ALA A 163 -2.80 15.64 12.58
C ALA A 163 -3.62 16.41 11.53
N ASP A 164 -3.88 17.68 11.79
CA ASP A 164 -4.57 18.61 10.88
C ASP A 164 -3.69 19.85 10.68
N LEU A 165 -3.48 20.23 9.41
CA LEU A 165 -2.66 21.40 9.07
C LEU A 165 -3.48 22.69 9.18
N ASP A 166 -3.07 23.54 10.10
CA ASP A 166 -3.74 24.81 10.36
C ASP A 166 -3.39 25.85 9.27
N GLY A 167 -4.41 26.52 8.76
CA GLY A 167 -4.21 27.66 7.85
C GLY A 167 -3.96 27.30 6.39
N LEU A 168 -4.04 26.02 5.98
CA LEU A 168 -3.86 25.61 4.57
C LEU A 168 -4.83 26.34 3.64
N LYS A 169 -6.08 26.58 4.08
CA LYS A 169 -7.08 27.34 3.31
C LYS A 169 -6.60 28.75 3.03
N ALA A 170 -6.06 29.46 4.02
CA ALA A 170 -5.55 30.81 3.83
C ALA A 170 -4.37 30.87 2.84
N ILE A 171 -3.52 29.85 2.83
CA ILE A 171 -2.44 29.72 1.85
C ILE A 171 -3.03 29.53 0.43
N ASN A 172 -4.03 28.64 0.28
CA ASN A 172 -4.72 28.42 -0.99
C ASN A 172 -5.41 29.69 -1.50
N ASP A 173 -6.15 30.37 -0.63
CA ASP A 173 -6.90 31.58 -0.98
C ASP A 173 -5.96 32.76 -1.35
N GLY A 174 -4.81 32.86 -0.68
CA GLY A 174 -3.85 33.94 -0.90
C GLY A 174 -2.82 33.68 -2.01
N ARG A 175 -2.47 32.42 -2.28
CA ARG A 175 -1.37 32.04 -3.19
C ARG A 175 -1.72 30.96 -4.22
N GLY A 176 -2.97 30.53 -4.21
CA GLY A 176 -3.45 29.47 -5.10
C GLY A 176 -3.14 28.05 -4.63
N HIS A 177 -3.85 27.09 -5.19
CA HIS A 177 -3.76 25.68 -4.83
C HIS A 177 -2.35 25.07 -4.97
N ALA A 178 -1.57 25.52 -5.96
CA ALA A 178 -0.19 25.05 -6.14
C ALA A 178 0.71 25.31 -4.92
N ALA A 179 0.49 26.44 -4.21
CA ALA A 179 1.23 26.75 -2.99
C ALA A 179 0.80 25.87 -1.81
N GLY A 180 -0.50 25.57 -1.68
CA GLY A 180 -0.99 24.62 -0.70
C GLY A 180 -0.50 23.18 -0.98
N ASP A 181 -0.50 22.77 -2.24
CA ASP A 181 0.04 21.46 -2.66
C ASP A 181 1.53 21.32 -2.30
N ALA A 182 2.33 22.37 -2.51
CA ALA A 182 3.73 22.40 -2.10
C ALA A 182 3.89 22.27 -0.58
N CYS A 183 3.01 22.92 0.21
CA CYS A 183 2.99 22.80 1.68
C CYS A 183 2.66 21.36 2.12
N LEU A 184 1.66 20.73 1.51
CA LEU A 184 1.28 19.34 1.78
C LEU A 184 2.40 18.36 1.45
N ALA A 185 3.07 18.54 0.31
CA ALA A 185 4.22 17.71 -0.08
C ALA A 185 5.41 17.90 0.87
N ALA A 186 5.72 19.14 1.27
CA ALA A 186 6.77 19.46 2.24
C ALA A 186 6.48 18.83 3.61
N TYR A 187 5.22 18.92 4.07
CA TYR A 187 4.77 18.29 5.31
C TYR A 187 5.00 16.77 5.26
N ALA A 188 4.51 16.13 4.23
CA ALA A 188 4.67 14.69 4.07
C ALA A 188 6.14 14.25 4.01
N GLY A 189 6.99 15.00 3.31
CA GLY A 189 8.44 14.77 3.26
C GLY A 189 9.09 14.88 4.64
N ARG A 190 8.69 15.88 5.45
CA ARG A 190 9.22 16.08 6.80
C ARG A 190 8.81 14.94 7.74
N VAL A 191 7.54 14.55 7.74
CA VAL A 191 7.05 13.43 8.55
C VAL A 191 7.78 12.14 8.20
N ARG A 192 7.95 11.83 6.91
CA ARG A 192 8.68 10.63 6.47
C ARG A 192 10.13 10.58 6.92
N GLY A 193 10.79 11.71 7.04
CA GLY A 193 12.17 11.80 7.55
C GLY A 193 12.30 11.45 9.03
N ILE A 194 11.18 11.33 9.78
CA ILE A 194 11.17 11.13 11.23
C ILE A 194 10.65 9.74 11.61
N ILE A 195 9.71 9.22 10.86
CA ILE A 195 9.09 7.91 11.09
C ILE A 195 9.94 6.79 10.46
N ARG A 196 9.74 5.57 10.93
CA ARG A 196 10.36 4.37 10.34
C ARG A 196 9.64 3.95 9.08
N ARG A 197 10.31 3.12 8.27
CA ARG A 197 9.75 2.60 7.03
C ARG A 197 8.49 1.73 7.25
N ASP A 198 8.42 1.06 8.38
CA ASP A 198 7.31 0.15 8.74
C ASP A 198 6.16 0.87 9.48
N ASP A 199 6.35 2.16 9.83
CA ASP A 199 5.29 2.97 10.41
C ASP A 199 4.27 3.37 9.33
N LEU A 200 2.98 3.33 9.68
CA LEU A 200 1.92 3.75 8.76
C LEU A 200 1.79 5.28 8.78
N PHE A 201 1.85 5.88 7.61
CA PHE A 201 1.62 7.31 7.41
C PHE A 201 0.65 7.52 6.26
N ALA A 202 -0.48 8.17 6.52
CA ALA A 202 -1.55 8.35 5.56
C ALA A 202 -2.09 9.77 5.53
N ARG A 203 -2.57 10.19 4.36
CA ARG A 203 -3.42 11.35 4.17
C ARG A 203 -4.87 10.87 4.06
N VAL A 204 -5.74 11.32 4.97
CA VAL A 204 -7.13 10.84 5.08
C VAL A 204 -8.16 11.89 4.71
N GLY A 205 -7.76 13.14 4.64
CA GLY A 205 -8.55 14.31 4.25
C GLY A 205 -7.71 15.30 3.44
N GLY A 206 -8.23 16.49 3.21
CA GLY A 206 -7.54 17.56 2.49
C GLY A 206 -6.22 17.97 3.17
N ASP A 207 -6.29 18.25 4.45
CA ASP A 207 -5.21 18.70 5.35
C ASP A 207 -4.98 17.74 6.53
N GLU A 208 -5.64 16.59 6.54
CA GLU A 208 -5.65 15.62 7.62
C GLU A 208 -4.72 14.43 7.34
N PHE A 209 -3.90 14.09 8.33
CA PHE A 209 -2.95 12.99 8.27
C PHE A 209 -3.03 12.08 9.49
N LEU A 210 -2.76 10.80 9.27
CA LEU A 210 -2.66 9.79 10.32
C LEU A 210 -1.27 9.16 10.33
N ILE A 211 -0.74 8.95 11.53
CA ILE A 211 0.51 8.21 11.75
C ILE A 211 0.22 7.13 12.78
N PHE A 212 0.50 5.87 12.45
CA PHE A 212 0.28 4.76 13.36
C PHE A 212 1.51 3.87 13.42
N MET A 213 2.04 3.65 14.62
CA MET A 213 3.31 2.99 14.83
C MET A 213 3.35 2.14 16.08
N VAL A 214 4.24 1.14 16.12
CA VAL A 214 4.59 0.39 17.32
C VAL A 214 5.67 1.14 18.09
N VAL A 215 5.48 1.24 19.39
CA VAL A 215 6.41 1.85 20.34
C VAL A 215 6.78 0.85 21.43
N LYS A 216 7.81 1.16 22.21
CA LYS A 216 8.30 0.24 23.25
C LYS A 216 7.37 0.24 24.48
N ASP A 217 6.99 1.41 24.94
CA ASP A 217 6.24 1.69 26.16
C ASP A 217 5.53 3.04 26.04
N GLU A 218 4.80 3.43 27.06
CA GLU A 218 4.06 4.69 27.11
C GLU A 218 4.99 5.91 27.07
N ASP A 219 6.11 5.88 27.80
CA ASP A 219 7.08 7.00 27.82
C ASP A 219 7.70 7.21 26.45
N SER A 220 8.05 6.13 25.77
CA SER A 220 8.50 6.18 24.38
C SER A 220 7.44 6.77 23.45
N ALA A 221 6.15 6.44 23.66
CA ALA A 221 5.05 7.04 22.90
C ALA A 221 4.97 8.54 23.10
N ARG A 222 5.06 9.03 24.34
CA ARG A 222 5.07 10.46 24.68
C ARG A 222 6.23 11.18 24.03
N ALA A 223 7.44 10.62 24.13
CA ALA A 223 8.64 11.19 23.52
C ALA A 223 8.54 11.26 21.99
N VAL A 224 8.01 10.21 21.36
CA VAL A 224 7.79 10.18 19.90
C VAL A 224 6.73 11.18 19.49
N ALA A 225 5.60 11.28 20.20
CA ALA A 225 4.56 12.25 19.91
C ALA A 225 5.08 13.70 19.96
N ALA A 226 5.85 14.04 20.99
CA ALA A 226 6.49 15.35 21.12
C ALA A 226 7.48 15.64 19.98
N ARG A 227 8.29 14.66 19.59
CA ARG A 227 9.23 14.76 18.47
C ARG A 227 8.51 14.96 17.14
N LEU A 228 7.46 14.19 16.88
CA LEU A 228 6.62 14.34 15.69
C LEU A 228 6.00 15.72 15.63
N HIS A 229 5.32 16.15 16.70
CA HIS A 229 4.72 17.47 16.80
C HIS A 229 5.74 18.59 16.55
N GLY A 230 6.91 18.53 17.21
CA GLY A 230 7.96 19.54 17.03
C GLY A 230 8.46 19.63 15.58
N ALA A 231 8.54 18.53 14.89
CA ALA A 231 8.96 18.49 13.49
C ALA A 231 7.87 18.94 12.52
N MET A 232 6.62 18.59 12.79
CA MET A 232 5.44 19.00 11.99
C MET A 232 5.23 20.52 12.04
N ASN A 233 5.53 21.16 13.15
CA ASN A 233 5.39 22.61 13.35
C ASN A 233 6.62 23.44 12.95
N ARG A 234 7.64 22.85 12.33
CA ARG A 234 8.85 23.54 11.84
C ARG A 234 8.99 23.54 10.33
N ILE A 235 7.90 23.48 9.62
CA ILE A 235 7.91 23.48 8.14
C ILE A 235 7.83 24.91 7.67
N PRO A 236 8.89 25.44 7.02
CA PRO A 236 8.89 26.82 6.56
C PRO A 236 7.85 27.01 5.45
N VAL A 237 7.12 28.11 5.52
CA VAL A 237 6.17 28.52 4.49
C VAL A 237 6.79 29.68 3.71
N ALA A 238 6.61 29.69 2.39
CA ALA A 238 7.18 30.72 1.51
C ALA A 238 6.74 32.16 1.83
N SER A 239 5.73 32.34 2.72
CA SER A 239 5.27 33.64 3.22
C SER A 239 6.05 34.19 4.42
N GLY A 240 7.06 33.46 4.89
CA GLY A 240 7.67 33.70 6.20
C GLY A 240 6.87 33.02 7.31
N GLY A 241 7.56 32.43 8.28
CA GLY A 241 6.95 31.64 9.36
C GLY A 241 6.93 30.13 9.08
N HIS A 242 6.17 29.41 9.90
CA HIS A 242 6.09 27.95 9.84
C HIS A 242 4.64 27.50 9.73
N LEU A 243 4.42 26.43 8.99
CA LEU A 243 3.14 25.73 8.96
C LEU A 243 2.84 25.19 10.36
N ARG A 244 1.66 25.46 10.86
CA ARG A 244 1.19 24.94 12.15
C ARG A 244 0.38 23.67 11.92
N CYS A 245 0.37 22.81 12.92
CA CYS A 245 -0.33 21.55 12.87
C CYS A 245 -0.89 21.23 14.26
N SER A 246 -2.19 20.98 14.34
CA SER A 246 -2.86 20.51 15.54
C SER A 246 -2.82 18.99 15.57
N VAL A 247 -2.34 18.38 16.67
CA VAL A 247 -2.10 16.94 16.76
C VAL A 247 -2.82 16.36 17.98
N GLY A 248 -3.61 15.31 17.74
CA GLY A 248 -4.13 14.41 18.76
C GLY A 248 -3.31 13.12 18.81
N ALA A 249 -2.62 12.87 19.92
CA ALA A 249 -1.78 11.70 20.11
C ALA A 249 -2.43 10.70 21.08
N LEU A 250 -2.83 9.54 20.59
CA LEU A 250 -3.44 8.46 21.37
C LEU A 250 -2.43 7.32 21.57
N VAL A 251 -2.10 7.05 22.82
CA VAL A 251 -1.32 5.88 23.21
C VAL A 251 -2.26 4.70 23.42
N VAL A 252 -1.91 3.59 22.80
CA VAL A 252 -2.70 2.36 22.83
C VAL A 252 -1.87 1.28 23.51
N PRO A 253 -2.29 0.77 24.69
CA PRO A 253 -1.62 -0.32 25.37
C PRO A 253 -1.71 -1.63 24.57
N PRO A 254 -0.92 -2.67 24.96
CA PRO A 254 -1.06 -4.01 24.41
C PRO A 254 -2.50 -4.51 24.50
N GLY A 255 -2.92 -5.28 23.51
CA GLY A 255 -4.27 -5.80 23.41
C GLY A 255 -4.95 -5.48 22.09
N ARG A 256 -6.11 -6.08 21.85
CA ARG A 256 -6.88 -5.87 20.62
C ARG A 256 -7.73 -4.62 20.70
N ALA A 257 -7.66 -3.79 19.67
CA ALA A 257 -8.46 -2.60 19.53
C ALA A 257 -9.01 -2.48 18.10
N SER A 258 -10.10 -1.75 17.94
CA SER A 258 -10.66 -1.42 16.63
C SER A 258 -9.96 -0.18 16.08
N ILE A 259 -9.40 -0.27 14.87
CA ILE A 259 -8.76 0.89 14.23
C ILE A 259 -9.73 2.07 14.08
N ASP A 260 -11.01 1.80 13.78
CA ASP A 260 -12.04 2.86 13.69
C ASP A 260 -12.28 3.55 15.04
N GLY A 261 -12.27 2.80 16.15
CA GLY A 261 -12.36 3.34 17.50
C GLY A 261 -11.16 4.22 17.83
N LEU A 262 -9.96 3.71 17.58
CA LEU A 262 -8.71 4.44 17.83
C LEU A 262 -8.65 5.74 17.04
N VAL A 263 -9.02 5.71 15.76
CA VAL A 263 -9.03 6.91 14.89
C VAL A 263 -10.01 7.95 15.40
N ARG A 264 -11.23 7.55 15.81
CA ARG A 264 -12.20 8.50 16.40
C ARG A 264 -11.68 9.13 17.69
N SER A 265 -11.00 8.37 18.53
CA SER A 265 -10.43 8.88 19.77
C SER A 265 -9.28 9.89 19.50
N ALA A 266 -8.41 9.57 18.55
CA ALA A 266 -7.32 10.46 18.15
C ALA A 266 -7.84 11.74 17.48
N ASP A 267 -8.89 11.66 16.64
CA ASP A 267 -9.59 12.80 16.05
C ASP A 267 -10.16 13.73 17.13
N SER A 268 -10.82 13.16 18.14
CA SER A 268 -11.36 13.92 19.27
C SER A 268 -10.25 14.67 20.06
N LEU A 269 -9.07 14.06 20.19
CA LEU A 269 -7.89 14.69 20.78
C LEU A 269 -7.39 15.84 19.91
N MET A 270 -7.25 15.63 18.62
CA MET A 270 -6.82 16.65 17.65
C MET A 270 -7.77 17.84 17.66
N TYR A 271 -9.07 17.59 17.67
CA TYR A 271 -10.08 18.66 17.75
C TYR A 271 -9.95 19.46 19.05
N ARG A 272 -9.69 18.82 20.20
CA ARG A 272 -9.41 19.51 21.46
C ARG A 272 -8.13 20.36 21.39
N ALA A 273 -7.06 19.82 20.78
CA ALA A 273 -5.83 20.58 20.56
C ALA A 273 -6.11 21.85 19.75
N LYS A 274 -6.87 21.72 18.66
CA LYS A 274 -7.23 22.82 17.76
C LYS A 274 -8.08 23.89 18.47
N THR A 275 -9.09 23.49 19.23
CA THR A 275 -10.02 24.42 19.90
C THR A 275 -9.39 25.14 21.10
N ARG A 276 -8.45 24.51 21.79
CA ARG A 276 -7.73 25.11 22.94
C ARG A 276 -6.52 25.92 22.52
N GLY A 277 -6.19 25.95 21.24
CA GLY A 277 -4.95 26.53 20.74
C GLY A 277 -3.69 25.79 21.23
N ALA A 278 -3.86 24.60 21.84
CA ALA A 278 -2.79 23.71 22.20
C ALA A 278 -2.43 22.89 20.96
N CYS A 279 -1.20 23.03 20.50
CA CYS A 279 -0.82 22.32 19.25
C CYS A 279 -0.74 20.79 19.40
N LEU A 280 -0.77 20.23 20.62
CA LEU A 280 -0.69 18.79 20.91
C LEU A 280 -1.56 18.45 22.13
N GLU A 281 -2.48 17.50 21.94
CA GLU A 281 -3.22 16.82 23.03
C GLU A 281 -2.83 15.35 23.06
N PHE A 282 -2.67 14.83 24.27
CA PHE A 282 -2.20 13.46 24.49
C PHE A 282 -3.11 12.73 25.48
N ALA A 283 -3.44 11.46 25.19
CA ALA A 283 -4.16 10.58 26.13
C ALA A 283 -3.79 9.13 25.89
N THR A 284 -3.99 8.31 26.92
CA THR A 284 -3.92 6.83 26.80
C THR A 284 -5.33 6.27 26.56
N ALA A 285 -5.46 5.24 25.76
CA ALA A 285 -6.77 4.68 25.36
C ALA A 285 -7.61 4.23 26.56
N CYS A 286 -6.99 3.73 27.63
CA CYS A 286 -7.67 3.38 28.88
C CYS A 286 -8.31 4.58 29.59
N GLU A 287 -7.73 5.77 29.46
CA GLU A 287 -8.25 6.99 30.09
C GLU A 287 -9.51 7.51 29.39
N ILE A 288 -9.63 7.25 28.08
CA ILE A 288 -10.79 7.66 27.28
C ILE A 288 -12.00 6.77 27.56
N GLU A 289 -11.79 5.48 27.79
CA GLU A 289 -12.86 4.53 28.14
C GLU A 289 -13.43 4.79 29.53
N THR A 290 -12.63 5.25 30.47
CA THR A 290 -13.06 5.60 31.83
C THR A 290 -13.72 6.98 31.92
N SER A 291 -13.37 7.89 31.01
CA SER A 291 -14.00 9.21 30.87
C SER A 291 -15.19 9.06 29.92
N GLY A 292 -16.36 8.62 30.38
CA GLY A 292 -17.57 8.48 29.58
C GLY A 292 -17.85 9.70 28.69
N PRO A 293 -18.69 9.58 27.64
CA PRO A 293 -18.84 10.62 26.63
C PRO A 293 -19.24 11.94 27.33
N ALA A 294 -18.36 12.94 27.22
CA ALA A 294 -18.68 14.30 27.63
C ALA A 294 -19.95 14.70 26.87
N SER A 295 -21.05 14.87 27.61
CA SER A 295 -22.34 15.34 27.12
C SER A 295 -22.13 16.68 26.43
N GLY A 296 -22.01 16.68 25.11
CA GLY A 296 -21.78 17.88 24.31
C GLY A 296 -21.12 17.69 22.97
N ALA A 297 -20.68 16.48 22.61
CA ALA A 297 -20.18 16.25 21.27
C ALA A 297 -21.34 16.33 20.28
N ARG A 298 -21.47 17.47 19.60
CA ARG A 298 -22.27 17.58 18.37
C ARG A 298 -21.82 16.42 17.49
N GLN A 299 -22.77 15.51 17.17
CA GLN A 299 -22.55 14.50 16.17
C GLN A 299 -21.97 15.20 14.94
N ALA A 300 -20.73 14.90 14.61
CA ALA A 300 -20.17 15.26 13.32
C ALA A 300 -21.15 14.85 12.23
N PRO A 301 -21.45 15.68 11.24
CA PRO A 301 -22.36 15.30 10.18
C PRO A 301 -21.86 13.97 9.63
N ARG A 302 -22.71 12.95 9.67
CA ARG A 302 -22.47 11.68 8.99
C ARG A 302 -22.01 12.03 7.58
N PRO A 303 -20.88 11.50 7.07
CA PRO A 303 -20.55 11.68 5.68
C PRO A 303 -21.80 11.23 4.89
N ALA A 304 -22.39 12.14 4.17
CA ALA A 304 -23.56 11.88 3.34
C ALA A 304 -23.16 10.67 2.48
N ALA A 305 -23.86 9.56 2.69
CA ALA A 305 -23.83 8.46 1.76
C ALA A 305 -24.10 9.09 0.40
N LEU A 306 -23.10 9.08 -0.48
CA LEU A 306 -23.24 9.48 -1.87
C LEU A 306 -24.22 8.46 -2.48
N ALA A 307 -25.51 8.72 -2.27
CA ALA A 307 -26.55 8.10 -3.06
C ALA A 307 -26.31 8.59 -4.49
N LEU A 308 -25.79 7.71 -5.31
CA LEU A 308 -25.78 7.82 -6.75
C LEU A 308 -27.24 7.93 -7.22
N GLN A 309 -27.81 9.12 -7.17
CA GLN A 309 -29.02 9.45 -7.91
C GLN A 309 -28.62 9.48 -9.38
N ALA A 310 -28.99 8.41 -10.08
CA ALA A 310 -29.00 8.41 -11.53
C ALA A 310 -29.85 9.59 -12.01
N PRO A 311 -29.37 10.42 -12.97
CA PRO A 311 -30.18 11.46 -13.54
C PRO A 311 -31.33 10.78 -14.31
N ARG A 312 -32.56 10.97 -13.85
CA ARG A 312 -33.76 10.66 -14.62
C ARG A 312 -33.75 11.55 -15.86
N GLY A 313 -33.48 10.96 -17.00
CA GLY A 313 -33.49 11.63 -18.28
C GLY A 313 -34.87 12.18 -18.64
N GLY A 314 -35.00 13.49 -18.70
CA GLY A 314 -36.06 14.17 -19.40
C GLY A 314 -35.80 14.12 -20.90
N LEU A 315 -36.49 13.20 -21.58
CA LEU A 315 -36.64 13.14 -23.02
C LEU A 315 -37.82 14.08 -23.41
N ALA A 316 -37.65 15.39 -23.28
CA ALA A 316 -38.68 16.34 -23.72
C ALA A 316 -38.19 17.78 -23.92
N GLU A 317 -36.94 17.99 -24.42
CA GLU A 317 -36.55 19.37 -24.84
C GLU A 317 -35.46 19.37 -25.91
N ARG A 318 -35.67 18.60 -26.99
CA ARG A 318 -34.87 18.72 -28.23
C ARG A 318 -35.80 18.67 -29.46
N ARG A 319 -36.80 19.56 -29.47
CA ARG A 319 -37.55 19.86 -30.68
C ARG A 319 -38.03 21.30 -30.64
N ALA A 320 -37.13 22.25 -30.73
CA ALA A 320 -37.46 23.64 -31.08
C ALA A 320 -36.17 24.46 -31.24
N VAL A 321 -35.33 24.15 -32.19
CA VAL A 321 -34.41 25.12 -32.84
C VAL A 321 -33.92 24.46 -34.13
N ALA A 322 -34.78 24.46 -35.14
CA ALA A 322 -34.40 24.25 -36.53
C ALA A 322 -35.53 24.74 -37.41
N GLU A 323 -35.73 26.06 -37.42
CA GLU A 323 -36.40 26.76 -38.50
C GLU A 323 -36.23 28.28 -38.25
N ALA A 324 -35.24 28.86 -38.90
CA ALA A 324 -35.19 30.26 -39.22
C ALA A 324 -34.64 30.41 -40.65
N PRO A 325 -35.36 31.14 -41.55
CA PRO A 325 -35.06 31.18 -42.96
C PRO A 325 -33.90 32.10 -43.29
N ARG A 326 -33.22 31.74 -44.36
CA ARG A 326 -32.24 32.59 -45.04
C ARG A 326 -32.99 33.71 -45.75
N GLY A 327 -32.63 34.94 -45.45
CA GLY A 327 -32.84 36.12 -46.23
C GLY A 327 -31.50 36.88 -46.29
#